data_9605122bc7b5a059d973284e7daa8cb2
#
_entry.id   9605122bc7b5a059d973284e7daa8cb2
#
_cell.length_a   1.000
_cell.length_b   1.000
_cell.length_c   1.000
_cell.angle_alpha   90.00
_cell.angle_beta   90.00
_cell.angle_gamma   90.00
#
_symmetry.space_group_name_H-M   'P 1'
#
loop_
_entity.id
_entity.type
_entity.pdbx_description
1 polymer ?
#
loop_
_entity_poly.entity_id
_entity_poly.type
_entity_poly.pdbx_seq_one_letter_code
_entity_poly.pdbx_strand_id
1 'polypeptide(L)'
;MKTLKNLLDEHPRALLAVSPDDSVFSALELMAKHDIGAVLVMRDGALAGIFSERDYARKVILLGKSSKETLVREIMTEKVLYALPDQNTDQAMALMTDKHIRHLPVLDGNQRVIGVVSIGDLVKETISQQAFLIKQLEQYIAS
;
A
#
# COMPACT_ATOMS: atom_id res chain seq x y z
N MET A 1 16.48 8.89 10.15
CA MET A 1 15.28 8.07 9.88
C MET A 1 14.73 8.41 8.50
N LYS A 2 14.45 7.41 7.69
CA LYS A 2 13.97 7.66 6.33
C LYS A 2 12.54 8.15 6.32
N THR A 3 12.25 9.06 5.39
CA THR A 3 10.89 9.47 5.08
C THR A 3 10.28 8.48 4.08
N LEU A 4 8.97 8.50 3.98
CA LEU A 4 8.27 7.67 2.98
C LEU A 4 8.69 8.06 1.56
N LYS A 5 8.94 9.35 1.32
CA LYS A 5 9.45 9.81 0.02
C LYS A 5 10.80 9.18 -0.30
N ASN A 6 11.72 9.15 0.68
CA ASN A 6 13.04 8.51 0.48
C ASN A 6 12.87 7.03 0.14
N LEU A 7 11.99 6.34 0.84
CA LEU A 7 11.74 4.92 0.60
C LEU A 7 11.20 4.68 -0.82
N LEU A 8 10.25 5.49 -1.26
CA LEU A 8 9.67 5.38 -2.60
C LEU A 8 10.70 5.72 -3.69
N ASP A 9 11.55 6.71 -3.45
CA ASP A 9 12.58 7.10 -4.42
C ASP A 9 13.66 6.01 -4.57
N GLU A 10 13.98 5.30 -3.49
CA GLU A 10 14.96 4.21 -3.52
C GLU A 10 14.43 2.96 -4.22
N HIS A 11 13.13 2.74 -4.19
CA HIS A 11 12.46 1.57 -4.76
C HIS A 11 11.33 2.00 -5.67
N PRO A 12 11.64 2.66 -6.81
CA PRO A 12 10.59 3.16 -7.69
C PRO A 12 9.79 2.00 -8.28
N ARG A 13 8.47 2.15 -8.24
CA ARG A 13 7.52 1.19 -8.80
C ARG A 13 6.47 1.93 -9.59
N ALA A 14 5.95 1.30 -10.62
CA ALA A 14 4.81 1.85 -11.35
C ALA A 14 3.58 1.87 -10.43
N LEU A 15 2.79 2.93 -10.49
CA LEU A 15 1.50 2.98 -9.81
C LEU A 15 0.53 2.09 -10.59
N LEU A 16 0.02 1.06 -9.92
CA LEU A 16 -0.96 0.16 -10.52
C LEU A 16 -2.34 0.55 -10.00
N ALA A 17 -3.24 0.78 -10.93
CA ALA A 17 -4.58 1.24 -10.62
C ALA A 17 -5.61 0.61 -11.55
N VAL A 18 -6.84 0.53 -11.06
CA VAL A 18 -8.00 0.13 -11.85
C VAL A 18 -9.04 1.22 -11.77
N SER A 19 -10.01 1.17 -12.69
CA SER A 19 -11.17 2.06 -12.67
C SER A 19 -12.25 1.50 -11.74
N PRO A 20 -13.05 2.37 -11.09
CA PRO A 20 -14.23 1.88 -10.34
C PRO A 20 -15.19 1.05 -11.18
N ASP A 21 -15.21 1.26 -12.49
CA ASP A 21 -16.09 0.56 -13.41
C ASP A 21 -15.52 -0.75 -13.95
N ASP A 22 -14.29 -1.07 -13.60
CA ASP A 22 -13.69 -2.37 -13.91
C ASP A 22 -14.33 -3.46 -13.07
N SER A 23 -14.29 -4.70 -13.57
CA SER A 23 -14.77 -5.85 -12.80
C SER A 23 -13.77 -6.19 -11.71
N VAL A 24 -14.26 -6.75 -10.61
CA VAL A 24 -13.43 -7.30 -9.55
C VAL A 24 -12.44 -8.32 -10.13
N PHE A 25 -12.90 -9.14 -11.08
CA PHE A 25 -12.05 -10.14 -11.73
C PHE A 25 -10.84 -9.50 -12.42
N SER A 26 -11.04 -8.38 -13.15
CA SER A 26 -9.93 -7.66 -13.79
C SER A 26 -8.93 -7.12 -12.77
N ALA A 27 -9.42 -6.62 -11.64
CA ALA A 27 -8.55 -6.14 -10.57
C ALA A 27 -7.73 -7.29 -9.98
N LEU A 28 -8.35 -8.45 -9.77
CA LEU A 28 -7.66 -9.64 -9.26
C LEU A 28 -6.59 -10.14 -10.24
N GLU A 29 -6.87 -10.10 -11.54
CA GLU A 29 -5.89 -10.47 -12.55
C GLU A 29 -4.66 -9.56 -12.50
N LEU A 30 -4.88 -8.26 -12.37
CA LEU A 30 -3.79 -7.28 -12.25
C LEU A 30 -2.96 -7.55 -10.98
N MET A 31 -3.62 -7.79 -9.87
CA MET A 31 -2.96 -8.09 -8.59
C MET A 31 -2.14 -9.38 -8.68
N ALA A 32 -2.68 -10.41 -9.30
CA ALA A 32 -1.99 -11.68 -9.47
C ALA A 32 -0.75 -11.53 -10.38
N LYS A 33 -0.91 -10.79 -11.47
CA LYS A 33 0.18 -10.55 -12.43
C LYS A 33 1.38 -9.86 -11.79
N HIS A 34 1.13 -8.93 -10.87
CA HIS A 34 2.18 -8.14 -10.22
C HIS A 34 2.48 -8.58 -8.80
N ASP A 35 1.86 -9.65 -8.33
CA ASP A 35 2.04 -10.22 -6.99
C ASP A 35 1.86 -9.16 -5.90
N ILE A 36 0.76 -8.43 -5.96
CA ILE A 36 0.40 -7.39 -4.98
C ILE A 36 -0.95 -7.70 -4.34
N GLY A 37 -1.08 -7.33 -3.07
CA GLY A 37 -2.29 -7.62 -2.27
C GLY A 37 -3.33 -6.52 -2.28
N ALA A 38 -3.08 -5.40 -2.96
CA ALA A 38 -4.02 -4.29 -3.07
C ALA A 38 -3.70 -3.47 -4.30
N VAL A 39 -4.71 -2.78 -4.82
CA VAL A 39 -4.57 -1.93 -6.00
C VAL A 39 -5.36 -0.64 -5.78
N LEU A 40 -4.83 0.46 -6.28
CA LEU A 40 -5.53 1.76 -6.25
C LEU A 40 -6.71 1.73 -7.18
N VAL A 41 -7.77 2.44 -6.79
CA VAL A 41 -8.92 2.68 -7.66
C VAL A 41 -8.93 4.16 -7.99
N MET A 42 -8.74 4.49 -9.27
CA MET A 42 -8.59 5.87 -9.73
C MET A 42 -9.70 6.21 -10.72
N ARG A 43 -10.26 7.42 -10.57
CA ARG A 43 -11.22 7.96 -11.52
C ARG A 43 -10.74 9.35 -11.94
N ASP A 44 -10.53 9.53 -13.23
CA ASP A 44 -10.12 10.82 -13.81
C ASP A 44 -8.88 11.41 -13.12
N GLY A 45 -7.91 10.56 -12.81
CA GLY A 45 -6.67 10.98 -12.17
C GLY A 45 -6.76 11.19 -10.66
N ALA A 46 -7.93 11.02 -10.06
CA ALA A 46 -8.14 11.17 -8.62
C ALA A 46 -8.31 9.81 -7.95
N LEU A 47 -7.84 9.71 -6.70
CA LEU A 47 -7.99 8.50 -5.90
C LEU A 47 -9.45 8.35 -5.47
N ALA A 48 -10.12 7.30 -5.97
CA ALA A 48 -11.51 7.00 -5.62
C ALA A 48 -11.61 5.98 -4.49
N GLY A 49 -10.64 5.11 -4.37
CA GLY A 49 -10.67 4.07 -3.34
C GLY A 49 -9.45 3.17 -3.42
N ILE A 50 -9.49 2.12 -2.63
CA ILE A 50 -8.51 1.04 -2.68
C ILE A 50 -9.24 -0.29 -2.64
N PHE A 51 -8.76 -1.26 -3.40
CA PHE A 51 -9.30 -2.61 -3.42
C PHE A 51 -8.21 -3.59 -2.99
N SER A 52 -8.51 -4.42 -2.00
CA SER A 52 -7.56 -5.37 -1.42
C SER A 52 -8.10 -6.80 -1.49
N GLU A 53 -7.18 -7.77 -1.29
CA GLU A 53 -7.56 -9.18 -1.15
C GLU A 53 -8.55 -9.38 0.00
N ARG A 54 -8.44 -8.58 1.07
CA ARG A 54 -9.39 -8.62 2.19
C ARG A 54 -10.79 -8.20 1.73
N ASP A 55 -10.90 -7.14 0.92
CA ASP A 55 -12.17 -6.71 0.36
C ASP A 55 -12.79 -7.82 -0.47
N TYR A 56 -11.97 -8.47 -1.29
CA TYR A 56 -12.44 -9.58 -2.12
C TYR A 56 -12.99 -10.72 -1.26
N ALA A 57 -12.24 -11.15 -0.24
CA ALA A 57 -12.65 -12.25 0.61
C ALA A 57 -13.94 -11.90 1.38
N ARG A 58 -14.04 -10.71 1.93
CA ARG A 58 -15.14 -10.33 2.82
C ARG A 58 -16.40 -9.86 2.09
N LYS A 59 -16.23 -9.21 0.94
CA LYS A 59 -17.34 -8.54 0.25
C LYS A 59 -17.75 -9.21 -1.06
N VAL A 60 -16.97 -10.15 -1.55
CA VAL A 60 -17.28 -10.88 -2.79
C VAL A 60 -17.47 -12.36 -2.49
N ILE A 61 -16.43 -13.08 -2.11
CA ILE A 61 -16.48 -14.52 -1.90
C ILE A 61 -17.46 -14.90 -0.77
N LEU A 62 -17.32 -14.29 0.41
CA LEU A 62 -18.17 -14.64 1.54
C LEU A 62 -19.63 -14.22 1.35
N LEU A 63 -19.90 -13.26 0.48
CA LEU A 63 -21.27 -12.84 0.17
C LEU A 63 -21.84 -13.55 -1.07
N GLY A 64 -21.10 -14.50 -1.64
CA GLY A 64 -21.58 -15.28 -2.79
C GLY A 64 -21.68 -14.50 -4.08
N LYS A 65 -20.95 -13.37 -4.20
CA LYS A 65 -20.96 -12.56 -5.43
C LYS A 65 -19.98 -13.10 -6.45
N SER A 66 -20.26 -12.85 -7.73
CA SER A 66 -19.38 -13.22 -8.83
C SER A 66 -18.35 -12.10 -9.08
N SER A 67 -17.07 -12.45 -9.10
CA SER A 67 -16.01 -11.49 -9.40
C SER A 67 -16.09 -10.91 -10.81
N LYS A 68 -16.64 -11.66 -11.75
CA LYS A 68 -16.81 -11.20 -13.15
C LYS A 68 -17.98 -10.25 -13.32
N GLU A 69 -18.98 -10.33 -12.46
CA GLU A 69 -20.20 -9.52 -12.55
C GLU A 69 -20.25 -8.39 -11.54
N THR A 70 -19.32 -8.35 -10.61
CA THR A 70 -19.24 -7.31 -9.59
C THR A 70 -18.22 -6.25 -10.01
N LEU A 71 -18.61 -4.97 -9.92
CA LEU A 71 -17.73 -3.85 -10.24
C LEU A 71 -16.90 -3.48 -9.01
N VAL A 72 -15.69 -3.00 -9.25
CA VAL A 72 -14.78 -2.58 -8.20
C VAL A 72 -15.42 -1.53 -7.29
N ARG A 73 -16.17 -0.57 -7.86
CA ARG A 73 -16.84 0.48 -7.07
C ARG A 73 -17.81 -0.06 -6.03
N GLU A 74 -18.37 -1.26 -6.25
CA GLU A 74 -19.34 -1.85 -5.33
C GLU A 74 -18.70 -2.36 -4.04
N ILE A 75 -17.39 -2.67 -4.10
CA ILE A 75 -16.73 -3.35 -2.98
C ILE A 75 -15.44 -2.66 -2.52
N MET A 76 -14.97 -1.63 -3.21
CA MET A 76 -13.75 -0.92 -2.81
C MET A 76 -13.95 -0.20 -1.48
N THR A 77 -12.85 0.07 -0.80
CA THR A 77 -12.84 0.93 0.38
C THR A 77 -12.71 2.37 -0.09
N GLU A 78 -13.73 3.20 0.18
CA GLU A 78 -13.77 4.60 -0.28
C GLU A 78 -13.06 5.57 0.65
N LYS A 79 -13.13 5.33 1.95
CA LYS A 79 -12.43 6.16 2.93
C LYS A 79 -10.99 5.69 3.04
N VAL A 80 -10.16 6.13 2.10
CA VAL A 80 -8.77 5.69 2.03
C VAL A 80 -7.93 6.51 3.00
N LEU A 81 -7.28 5.81 3.92
CA LEU A 81 -6.24 6.41 4.75
C LEU A 81 -4.99 6.57 3.91
N TYR A 82 -4.28 7.67 4.11
CA TYR A 82 -3.08 7.96 3.34
C TYR A 82 -2.01 8.58 4.24
N ALA A 83 -0.78 8.55 3.76
CA ALA A 83 0.34 9.19 4.43
C ALA A 83 0.88 10.32 3.57
N LEU A 84 1.67 11.18 4.19
CA LEU A 84 2.36 12.29 3.52
C LEU A 84 3.83 11.90 3.28
N PRO A 85 4.46 12.48 2.24
CA PRO A 85 5.82 12.09 1.85
C PRO A 85 6.88 12.31 2.92
N ASP A 86 6.69 13.32 3.77
CA ASP A 86 7.65 13.71 4.82
C ASP A 86 7.47 12.92 6.12
N GLN A 87 6.43 12.09 6.22
CA GLN A 87 6.29 11.21 7.36
C GLN A 87 7.32 10.08 7.29
N ASN A 88 7.70 9.56 8.46
CA ASN A 88 8.70 8.50 8.51
C ASN A 88 8.07 7.12 8.56
N THR A 89 8.91 6.10 8.44
CA THR A 89 8.46 4.70 8.42
C THR A 89 7.76 4.29 9.71
N ASP A 90 8.21 4.80 10.87
CA ASP A 90 7.60 4.46 12.15
C ASP A 90 6.18 5.03 12.26
N GLN A 91 5.97 6.25 11.78
CA GLN A 91 4.63 6.87 11.76
C GLN A 91 3.67 6.07 10.87
N ALA A 92 4.15 5.64 9.71
CA ALA A 92 3.34 4.83 8.79
C ALA A 92 3.00 3.47 9.40
N MET A 93 3.97 2.80 10.03
CA MET A 93 3.75 1.52 10.69
C MET A 93 2.75 1.64 11.84
N ALA A 94 2.84 2.70 12.62
CA ALA A 94 1.91 2.96 13.72
C ALA A 94 0.48 3.13 13.21
N LEU A 95 0.29 3.89 12.12
CA LEU A 95 -1.02 4.08 11.50
C LEU A 95 -1.58 2.76 10.97
N MET A 96 -0.76 2.01 10.26
CA MET A 96 -1.20 0.74 9.66
C MET A 96 -1.55 -0.29 10.73
N THR A 97 -0.79 -0.33 11.81
CA THR A 97 -1.05 -1.23 12.94
C THR A 97 -2.33 -0.85 13.66
N ASP A 98 -2.51 0.45 13.95
CA ASP A 98 -3.70 0.95 14.63
C ASP A 98 -4.97 0.69 13.83
N LYS A 99 -4.91 0.89 12.52
CA LYS A 99 -6.08 0.77 11.64
C LYS A 99 -6.21 -0.60 11.00
N HIS A 100 -5.33 -1.54 11.29
CA HIS A 100 -5.34 -2.90 10.74
C HIS A 100 -5.32 -2.93 9.22
N ILE A 101 -4.53 -2.05 8.61
CA ILE A 101 -4.35 -2.01 7.15
C ILE A 101 -2.93 -2.38 6.79
N ARG A 102 -2.73 -2.94 5.60
CA ARG A 102 -1.43 -3.43 5.12
C ARG A 102 -0.85 -2.64 3.97
N HIS A 103 -1.63 -1.74 3.40
CA HIS A 103 -1.23 -0.91 2.26
C HIS A 103 -1.67 0.51 2.53
N LEU A 104 -0.78 1.47 2.26
CA LEU A 104 -1.01 2.86 2.56
C LEU A 104 -0.55 3.72 1.40
N PRO A 105 -1.48 4.38 0.69
CA PRO A 105 -1.10 5.34 -0.35
C PRO A 105 -0.38 6.53 0.26
N VAL A 106 0.59 7.05 -0.48
CA VAL A 106 1.31 8.28 -0.12
C VAL A 106 0.89 9.36 -1.09
N LEU A 107 0.37 10.47 -0.58
CA LEU A 107 -0.11 11.59 -1.37
C LEU A 107 0.79 12.80 -1.15
N ASP A 108 1.01 13.57 -2.22
CA ASP A 108 1.77 14.82 -2.13
C ASP A 108 0.88 15.98 -1.68
N GLY A 109 1.45 17.20 -1.63
CA GLY A 109 0.72 18.39 -1.21
C GLY A 109 -0.43 18.80 -2.12
N ASN A 110 -0.48 18.26 -3.33
CA ASN A 110 -1.56 18.48 -4.31
C ASN A 110 -2.56 17.31 -4.33
N GLN A 111 -2.51 16.45 -3.31
CA GLN A 111 -3.36 15.27 -3.18
C GLN A 111 -3.22 14.25 -4.31
N ARG A 112 -2.06 14.22 -4.96
CA ARG A 112 -1.72 13.23 -5.97
C ARG A 112 -1.03 12.05 -5.33
N VAL A 113 -1.39 10.85 -5.76
CA VAL A 113 -0.73 9.63 -5.28
C VAL A 113 0.66 9.55 -5.88
N ILE A 114 1.69 9.50 -5.04
CA ILE A 114 3.07 9.35 -5.48
C ILE A 114 3.60 7.93 -5.28
N GLY A 115 2.89 7.10 -4.54
CA GLY A 115 3.27 5.71 -4.34
C GLY A 115 2.36 5.03 -3.34
N VAL A 116 2.61 3.75 -3.13
CA VAL A 116 1.94 2.94 -2.11
C VAL A 116 3.02 2.20 -1.34
N VAL A 117 2.96 2.27 -0.01
CA VAL A 117 3.85 1.49 0.85
C VAL A 117 3.05 0.34 1.47
N SER A 118 3.66 -0.83 1.55
CA SER A 118 3.08 -1.98 2.22
C SER A 118 3.72 -2.17 3.58
N ILE A 119 3.03 -2.90 4.47
CA ILE A 119 3.62 -3.24 5.77
C ILE A 119 4.92 -4.03 5.57
N GLY A 120 4.99 -4.87 4.54
CA GLY A 120 6.21 -5.61 4.20
C GLY A 120 7.38 -4.69 3.84
N ASP A 121 7.12 -3.62 3.08
CA ASP A 121 8.14 -2.64 2.73
C ASP A 121 8.70 -1.96 3.98
N LEU A 122 7.83 -1.58 4.91
CA LEU A 122 8.21 -0.90 6.13
C LEU A 122 8.97 -1.82 7.09
N VAL A 123 8.56 -3.08 7.18
CA VAL A 123 9.26 -4.08 8.00
C VAL A 123 10.68 -4.32 7.46
N LYS A 124 10.83 -4.45 6.15
CA LYS A 124 12.16 -4.61 5.53
C LYS A 124 13.06 -3.43 5.83
N GLU A 125 12.53 -2.21 5.74
CA GLU A 125 13.29 -1.01 6.04
C GLU A 125 13.71 -0.96 7.51
N THR A 126 12.81 -1.31 8.41
CA THR A 126 13.10 -1.35 9.85
C THR A 126 14.21 -2.36 10.16
N ILE A 127 14.14 -3.55 9.55
CA ILE A 127 15.18 -4.57 9.72
C ILE A 127 16.53 -4.07 9.20
N SER A 128 16.55 -3.40 8.05
CA SER A 128 17.79 -2.84 7.49
C SER A 128 18.40 -1.78 8.41
N GLN A 129 17.57 -0.91 8.98
CA GLN A 129 18.03 0.13 9.91
C GLN A 129 18.62 -0.49 11.17
N GLN A 130 17.98 -1.52 11.72
CA GLN A 130 18.45 -2.21 12.92
C GLN A 130 19.75 -2.96 12.65
N ALA A 131 19.88 -3.62 11.50
CA ALA A 131 21.07 -4.33 11.12
C ALA A 131 22.26 -3.36 10.97
N PHE A 132 22.02 -2.21 10.36
CA PHE A 132 23.03 -1.16 10.23
C PHE A 132 23.50 -0.66 11.59
N LEU A 133 22.56 -0.39 12.50
CA LEU A 133 22.87 0.09 13.85
C LEU A 133 23.68 -0.96 14.64
N ILE A 134 23.30 -2.22 14.57
CA ILE A 134 24.01 -3.31 15.23
C ILE A 134 25.46 -3.37 14.73
N LYS A 135 25.64 -3.28 13.43
CA LYS A 135 26.98 -3.32 12.82
C LYS A 135 27.84 -2.13 13.29
N GLN A 136 27.25 -0.95 13.41
CA GLN A 136 27.95 0.24 13.93
C GLN A 136 28.39 0.02 15.38
N LEU A 137 27.49 -0.53 16.21
CA LEU A 137 27.79 -0.79 17.62
C LEU A 137 28.88 -1.87 17.78
N GLU A 138 28.87 -2.88 16.94
CA GLU A 138 29.91 -3.93 16.93
C GLU A 138 31.29 -3.37 16.67
N GLN A 139 31.39 -2.35 15.81
CA GLN A 139 32.66 -1.69 15.52
C GLN A 139 33.24 -0.99 16.76
N TYR A 140 32.42 -0.48 17.63
CA TYR A 140 32.87 0.14 18.88
C TYR A 140 33.30 -0.89 19.94
N ILE A 141 32.70 -2.06 19.92
CA ILE A 141 32.94 -3.11 20.92
C ILE A 141 34.20 -3.92 20.54
N ALA A 142 34.43 -4.13 19.27
CA ALA A 142 35.49 -5.00 18.78
C ALA A 142 36.89 -4.36 18.81
N SER A 143 37.02 -3.10 19.13
CA SER A 143 38.32 -2.38 19.15
C SER A 143 39.12 -2.58 20.43
#